data_14216e5617b2848984a1965ef619211f
#
_entry.id   14216e5617b2848984a1965ef619211f
#
_cell.length_a   1.000
_cell.length_b   1.000
_cell.length_c   1.000
_cell.angle_alpha   90.00
_cell.angle_beta   90.00
_cell.angle_gamma   90.00
#
_symmetry.space_group_name_H-M   'P 1'
#
loop_
_entity.id
_entity.type
_entity.pdbx_description
1 polymer ?
#
loop_
_entity_poly.entity_id
_entity_poly.type
_entity_poly.pdbx_seq_one_letter_code
_entity_poly.pdbx_strand_id
1 'polypeptide(L)'
;MKLAGAEARRYLAKPDPAKAALVIFGEDAMRVALKRAEAVLALGGPNADAEMRLTRIPAADLRKDGAALLDAIKASSFFPGARVVVVEDATDGLSAILQTSFDAWRPGDANIVVTAGNLTGKSTLKTLAEKHFAVMCIGLYDDPPTREEIEAELTRAGLSKVPSDAMGELLTLSRALDPGDFRQTLEKIALYKFQDPQPLTPAEIAALAPATMETEAEELLDAVAELQMGSIGPILRRLEGQGVLPVTLCIAGLRHFTTLHLMATDPEGPASGFAKARGFFKRRDRMMKQAGSWTSRQIEKALSLLVETDMTLRSTSRAPAMAVMERTLIRIARRER
;
A
#
# COMPACT_ATOMS: atom_id res chain seq x y z
N MET A 1 4.85 2.42 25.68
CA MET A 1 4.10 1.14 25.73
C MET A 1 3.67 0.79 24.32
N LYS A 2 4.01 -0.41 23.81
CA LYS A 2 3.70 -0.84 22.44
C LYS A 2 2.26 -1.34 22.35
N LEU A 3 1.55 -0.88 21.32
CA LEU A 3 0.21 -1.37 20.95
C LEU A 3 0.25 -1.99 19.56
N ALA A 4 -0.50 -3.07 19.34
CA ALA A 4 -0.59 -3.75 18.06
C ALA A 4 -2.02 -4.24 17.77
N GLY A 5 -2.33 -4.45 16.49
CA GLY A 5 -3.58 -5.05 16.05
C GLY A 5 -4.84 -4.38 16.63
N ALA A 6 -5.71 -5.16 17.26
CA ALA A 6 -6.97 -4.69 17.82
C ALA A 6 -6.81 -3.66 18.96
N GLU A 7 -5.74 -3.74 19.75
CA GLU A 7 -5.46 -2.75 20.83
C GLU A 7 -5.11 -1.40 20.24
N ALA A 8 -4.27 -1.37 19.21
CA ALA A 8 -3.91 -0.13 18.51
C ALA A 8 -5.15 0.54 17.91
N ARG A 9 -6.05 -0.23 17.29
CA ARG A 9 -7.32 0.30 16.74
C ARG A 9 -8.21 0.91 17.81
N ARG A 10 -8.42 0.19 18.93
CA ARG A 10 -9.24 0.71 20.04
C ARG A 10 -8.65 1.97 20.62
N TYR A 11 -7.33 2.03 20.76
CA TYR A 11 -6.66 3.20 21.29
C TYR A 11 -6.77 4.40 20.35
N LEU A 12 -6.61 4.22 19.02
CA LEU A 12 -6.76 5.29 18.03
C LEU A 12 -8.18 5.87 18.00
N ALA A 13 -9.19 5.01 18.14
CA ALA A 13 -10.60 5.44 18.20
C ALA A 13 -10.92 6.24 19.48
N LYS A 14 -10.23 5.95 20.58
CA LYS A 14 -10.40 6.63 21.88
C LYS A 14 -9.06 6.71 22.62
N PRO A 15 -8.16 7.62 22.20
CA PRO A 15 -6.88 7.80 22.88
C PRO A 15 -7.08 8.27 24.32
N ASP A 16 -6.20 7.80 25.21
CA ASP A 16 -6.21 8.22 26.61
C ASP A 16 -5.56 9.61 26.74
N PRO A 17 -6.33 10.66 27.10
CA PRO A 17 -5.78 12.01 27.24
C PRO A 17 -4.82 12.16 28.45
N ALA A 18 -4.78 11.18 29.35
CA ALA A 18 -3.82 11.15 30.46
C ALA A 18 -2.43 10.66 30.03
N LYS A 19 -2.26 10.24 28.79
CA LYS A 19 -0.96 9.91 28.20
C LYS A 19 -0.35 11.14 27.54
N ALA A 20 0.96 11.30 27.72
CA ALA A 20 1.70 12.43 27.17
C ALA A 20 1.73 12.39 25.64
N ALA A 21 1.99 11.22 25.08
CA ALA A 21 2.22 11.12 23.65
C ALA A 21 1.71 9.81 23.03
N LEU A 22 1.42 9.92 21.74
CA LEU A 22 1.20 8.81 20.83
C LEU A 22 2.22 8.89 19.68
N VAL A 23 3.05 7.86 19.53
CA VAL A 23 4.00 7.73 18.43
C VAL A 23 3.45 6.73 17.42
N ILE A 24 3.26 7.17 16.18
CA ILE A 24 2.77 6.37 15.06
C ILE A 24 3.88 6.32 14.00
N PHE A 25 4.30 5.13 13.62
CA PHE A 25 5.35 4.97 12.63
C PHE A 25 5.03 3.84 11.66
N GLY A 26 5.53 3.94 10.43
CA GLY A 26 5.34 2.93 9.39
C GLY A 26 6.00 3.33 8.08
N GLU A 27 6.14 2.39 7.16
CA GLU A 27 6.72 2.63 5.84
C GLU A 27 5.74 3.38 4.91
N ASP A 28 4.45 3.05 5.01
CA ASP A 28 3.38 3.71 4.27
C ASP A 28 3.01 5.06 4.91
N ALA A 29 3.50 6.15 4.31
CA ALA A 29 3.25 7.52 4.76
C ALA A 29 1.76 7.89 4.76
N MET A 30 0.96 7.37 3.80
CA MET A 30 -0.47 7.63 3.71
C MET A 30 -1.21 6.99 4.89
N ARG A 31 -0.90 5.75 5.21
CA ARG A 31 -1.47 5.03 6.34
C ARG A 31 -1.12 5.69 7.68
N VAL A 32 0.12 6.16 7.83
CA VAL A 32 0.57 6.94 8.99
C VAL A 32 -0.23 8.24 9.09
N ALA A 33 -0.39 8.99 7.99
CA ALA A 33 -1.15 10.23 7.96
C ALA A 33 -2.64 10.03 8.30
N LEU A 34 -3.28 8.97 7.79
CA LEU A 34 -4.66 8.62 8.12
C LEU A 34 -4.83 8.31 9.61
N LYS A 35 -3.92 7.51 10.19
CA LYS A 35 -3.97 7.17 11.62
C LYS A 35 -3.64 8.35 12.52
N ARG A 36 -2.76 9.25 12.10
CA ARG A 36 -2.53 10.55 12.74
C ARG A 36 -3.81 11.39 12.75
N ALA A 37 -4.48 11.53 11.60
CA ALA A 37 -5.72 12.31 11.51
C ALA A 37 -6.83 11.76 12.42
N GLU A 38 -6.98 10.42 12.47
CA GLU A 38 -7.91 9.73 13.37
C GLU A 38 -7.60 10.04 14.84
N ALA A 39 -6.35 9.94 15.26
CA ALA A 39 -5.91 10.23 16.63
C ALA A 39 -6.07 11.72 17.01
N VAL A 40 -5.72 12.64 16.10
CA VAL A 40 -5.87 14.09 16.30
C VAL A 40 -7.33 14.47 16.47
N LEU A 41 -8.21 13.91 15.61
CA LEU A 41 -9.65 14.13 15.72
C LEU A 41 -10.22 13.62 17.06
N ALA A 42 -9.78 12.43 17.47
CA ALA A 42 -10.25 11.83 18.72
C ALA A 42 -9.77 12.58 19.97
N LEU A 43 -8.55 13.16 19.96
CA LEU A 43 -7.99 13.95 21.07
C LEU A 43 -8.51 15.38 21.10
N GLY A 44 -8.45 16.09 19.95
CA GLY A 44 -8.71 17.53 19.87
C GLY A 44 -10.14 17.88 19.49
N GLY A 45 -10.89 16.91 18.92
CA GLY A 45 -12.21 17.13 18.35
C GLY A 45 -12.19 17.77 16.94
N PRO A 46 -13.36 17.90 16.31
CA PRO A 46 -13.45 18.32 14.91
C PRO A 46 -13.02 19.78 14.65
N ASN A 47 -13.11 20.63 15.65
CA ASN A 47 -12.83 22.06 15.53
C ASN A 47 -11.42 22.46 16.03
N ALA A 48 -10.58 21.49 16.41
CA ALA A 48 -9.28 21.77 17.02
C ALA A 48 -8.37 22.68 16.17
N ASP A 49 -8.42 22.53 14.86
CA ASP A 49 -7.62 23.33 13.91
C ASP A 49 -8.19 24.76 13.78
N ALA A 50 -9.50 24.89 13.58
CA ALA A 50 -10.18 26.19 13.49
C ALA A 50 -10.08 27.01 14.79
N GLU A 51 -10.03 26.35 15.93
CA GLU A 51 -9.89 26.93 17.27
C GLU A 51 -8.43 27.07 17.72
N MET A 52 -7.45 26.94 16.81
CA MET A 52 -6.01 27.04 17.09
C MET A 52 -5.54 26.15 18.26
N ARG A 53 -6.20 25.02 18.48
CA ARG A 53 -5.85 24.02 19.50
C ARG A 53 -4.99 22.88 18.93
N LEU A 54 -4.72 22.93 17.63
CA LEU A 54 -3.84 22.01 16.91
C LEU A 54 -2.61 22.76 16.40
N THR A 55 -1.44 22.35 16.89
CA THR A 55 -0.15 22.87 16.41
C THR A 55 0.59 21.77 15.64
N ARG A 56 1.10 22.06 14.46
CA ARG A 56 1.92 21.14 13.67
C ARG A 56 3.34 21.66 13.61
N ILE A 57 4.30 20.79 13.92
CA ILE A 57 5.72 21.13 13.94
C ILE A 57 6.48 20.09 13.11
N PRO A 58 7.00 20.45 11.95
CA PRO A 58 7.88 19.58 11.17
C PRO A 58 9.15 19.22 11.95
N ALA A 59 9.62 17.98 11.84
CA ALA A 59 10.88 17.54 12.48
C ALA A 59 12.08 18.41 12.11
N ALA A 60 12.09 18.98 10.90
CA ALA A 60 13.16 19.86 10.44
C ALA A 60 13.28 21.17 11.28
N ASP A 61 12.15 21.66 11.76
CA ASP A 61 12.13 22.88 12.59
C ASP A 61 12.57 22.60 14.02
N LEU A 62 12.18 21.45 14.58
CA LEU A 62 12.65 21.01 15.89
C LEU A 62 14.17 20.75 15.95
N ARG A 63 14.79 20.43 14.82
CA ARG A 63 16.27 20.31 14.77
C ARG A 63 16.96 21.66 14.88
N LYS A 64 16.30 22.75 14.48
CA LYS A 64 16.83 24.11 14.59
C LYS A 64 16.54 24.71 15.95
N ASP A 65 15.34 24.46 16.46
CA ASP A 65 14.87 24.95 17.74
C ASP A 65 14.17 23.83 18.52
N GLY A 66 14.93 23.14 19.36
CA GLY A 66 14.41 22.05 20.19
C GLY A 66 13.47 22.52 21.32
N ALA A 67 13.47 23.79 21.69
CA ALA A 67 12.59 24.33 22.72
C ALA A 67 11.15 24.51 22.20
N ALA A 68 10.97 24.72 20.91
CA ALA A 68 9.67 24.97 20.29
C ALA A 68 8.62 23.89 20.62
N LEU A 69 9.02 22.63 20.77
CA LEU A 69 8.09 21.57 21.15
C LEU A 69 7.57 21.74 22.57
N LEU A 70 8.47 22.02 23.52
CA LEU A 70 8.09 22.22 24.92
C LEU A 70 7.22 23.46 25.07
N ASP A 71 7.55 24.55 24.38
CA ASP A 71 6.76 25.78 24.39
C ASP A 71 5.35 25.55 23.83
N ALA A 72 5.23 24.81 22.72
CA ALA A 72 3.92 24.45 22.14
C ALA A 72 3.08 23.56 23.06
N ILE A 73 3.70 22.63 23.80
CA ILE A 73 3.02 21.77 24.77
C ILE A 73 2.49 22.59 25.95
N LYS A 74 3.27 23.56 26.44
CA LYS A 74 2.94 24.39 27.59
C LYS A 74 2.13 25.65 27.27
N ALA A 75 2.00 26.00 25.98
CA ALA A 75 1.23 27.16 25.55
C ALA A 75 -0.21 27.09 26.08
N SER A 76 -0.80 28.22 26.41
CA SER A 76 -2.22 28.31 26.74
C SER A 76 -3.06 28.49 25.46
N SER A 77 -4.28 27.99 25.46
CA SER A 77 -5.23 28.24 24.33
C SER A 77 -6.25 29.27 24.78
N PHE A 78 -6.67 30.09 23.81
CA PHE A 78 -7.78 31.01 24.00
C PHE A 78 -9.14 30.29 24.02
N PHE A 79 -9.24 29.18 23.29
CA PHE A 79 -10.46 28.37 23.22
C PHE A 79 -10.39 27.21 24.22
N PRO A 80 -11.53 26.86 24.86
CA PRO A 80 -11.59 25.71 25.76
C PRO A 80 -11.47 24.40 25.01
N GLY A 81 -10.89 23.38 25.64
CA GLY A 81 -10.77 22.03 25.10
C GLY A 81 -9.34 21.49 25.07
N ALA A 82 -9.23 20.22 24.68
CA ALA A 82 -7.94 19.55 24.60
C ALA A 82 -7.10 20.14 23.45
N ARG A 83 -5.81 20.30 23.71
CA ARG A 83 -4.83 20.79 22.74
C ARG A 83 -3.99 19.62 22.25
N VAL A 84 -3.60 19.67 20.99
CA VAL A 84 -2.79 18.64 20.36
C VAL A 84 -1.60 19.28 19.64
N VAL A 85 -0.40 18.77 19.88
CA VAL A 85 0.79 19.11 19.14
C VAL A 85 1.20 17.91 18.29
N VAL A 86 1.31 18.11 16.98
CA VAL A 86 1.74 17.08 16.02
C VAL A 86 3.17 17.35 15.62
N VAL A 87 4.04 16.36 15.81
CA VAL A 87 5.42 16.36 15.29
C VAL A 87 5.44 15.46 14.06
N GLU A 88 5.74 16.06 12.89
CA GLU A 88 5.72 15.36 11.61
C GLU A 88 7.12 14.91 11.20
N ASP A 89 7.20 13.68 10.66
CA ASP A 89 8.40 13.06 10.09
C ASP A 89 9.60 13.00 11.05
N ALA A 90 9.31 12.63 12.30
CA ALA A 90 10.32 12.47 13.34
C ALA A 90 11.32 11.36 12.98
N THR A 91 12.57 11.56 13.34
CA THR A 91 13.67 10.61 13.18
C THR A 91 14.41 10.40 14.50
N ASP A 92 15.31 9.43 14.53
CA ASP A 92 16.14 9.15 15.72
C ASP A 92 16.90 10.38 16.27
N GLY A 93 17.23 11.34 15.41
CA GLY A 93 17.89 12.59 15.81
C GLY A 93 17.05 13.48 16.73
N LEU A 94 15.73 13.26 16.82
CA LEU A 94 14.85 13.99 17.73
C LEU A 94 14.61 13.27 19.07
N SER A 95 15.19 12.08 19.28
CA SER A 95 14.92 11.27 20.47
C SER A 95 15.16 12.02 21.79
N ALA A 96 16.23 12.82 21.89
CA ALA A 96 16.55 13.59 23.10
C ALA A 96 15.52 14.71 23.36
N ILE A 97 15.11 15.45 22.32
CA ILE A 97 14.11 16.52 22.41
C ILE A 97 12.76 15.94 22.83
N LEU A 98 12.35 14.84 22.19
CA LEU A 98 11.10 14.15 22.49
C LEU A 98 11.12 13.57 23.91
N GLN A 99 12.22 12.98 24.37
CA GLN A 99 12.36 12.48 25.72
C GLN A 99 12.17 13.59 26.75
N THR A 100 12.88 14.72 26.58
CA THR A 100 12.73 15.89 27.47
C THR A 100 11.29 16.37 27.52
N SER A 101 10.61 16.41 26.39
CA SER A 101 9.21 16.85 26.28
C SER A 101 8.24 15.85 26.95
N PHE A 102 8.47 14.54 26.79
CA PHE A 102 7.64 13.51 27.45
C PHE A 102 7.81 13.51 28.98
N ASP A 103 9.02 13.70 29.44
CA ASP A 103 9.33 13.79 30.89
C ASP A 103 8.75 15.07 31.55
N ALA A 104 8.75 16.18 30.80
CA ALA A 104 8.22 17.46 31.25
C ALA A 104 6.70 17.58 31.16
N TRP A 105 6.03 16.70 30.43
CA TRP A 105 4.58 16.74 30.21
C TRP A 105 3.80 16.49 31.54
N ARG A 106 2.72 17.22 31.72
CA ARG A 106 1.80 17.07 32.88
C ARG A 106 0.35 17.05 32.39
N PRO A 107 -0.57 16.44 33.16
CA PRO A 107 -2.02 16.53 32.87
C PRO A 107 -2.47 17.98 32.73
N GLY A 108 -3.17 18.27 31.61
CA GLY A 108 -3.58 19.63 31.26
C GLY A 108 -2.69 20.29 30.19
N ASP A 109 -1.51 19.76 29.93
CA ASP A 109 -0.69 20.14 28.77
C ASP A 109 -1.29 19.60 27.45
N ALA A 110 -0.77 20.07 26.31
CA ALA A 110 -1.18 19.53 25.03
C ALA A 110 -0.72 18.07 24.85
N ASN A 111 -1.60 17.20 24.33
CA ASN A 111 -1.20 15.85 23.95
C ASN A 111 -0.30 15.88 22.73
N ILE A 112 0.71 15.02 22.68
CA ILE A 112 1.69 14.98 21.60
C ILE A 112 1.38 13.81 20.68
N VAL A 113 1.26 14.06 19.37
CA VAL A 113 1.17 13.02 18.34
C VAL A 113 2.43 13.10 17.48
N VAL A 114 3.24 12.07 17.49
CA VAL A 114 4.48 12.01 16.72
C VAL A 114 4.30 11.04 15.57
N THR A 115 4.61 11.48 14.34
CA THR A 115 4.68 10.58 13.18
C THR A 115 6.13 10.36 12.75
N ALA A 116 6.42 9.16 12.31
CA ALA A 116 7.72 8.78 11.76
C ALA A 116 7.57 7.80 10.61
N GLY A 117 8.56 7.77 9.75
CA GLY A 117 8.69 6.73 8.72
C GLY A 117 8.99 5.36 9.32
N ASN A 118 9.65 4.49 8.56
CA ASN A 118 10.00 3.16 9.05
C ASN A 118 11.06 3.23 10.16
N LEU A 119 10.69 2.84 11.38
CA LEU A 119 11.58 2.73 12.53
C LEU A 119 12.00 1.26 12.73
N THR A 120 13.27 0.98 12.49
CA THR A 120 13.84 -0.37 12.67
C THR A 120 13.96 -0.77 14.14
N GLY A 121 14.28 -2.04 14.42
CA GLY A 121 14.50 -2.53 15.78
C GLY A 121 15.66 -1.83 16.54
N LYS A 122 16.56 -1.15 15.81
CA LYS A 122 17.71 -0.39 16.37
C LYS A 122 17.40 1.08 16.59
N SER A 123 16.21 1.56 16.20
CA SER A 123 15.82 2.96 16.34
C SER A 123 15.77 3.39 17.81
N THR A 124 16.43 4.50 18.13
CA THR A 124 16.41 5.13 19.46
C THR A 124 15.06 5.72 19.76
N LEU A 125 14.41 6.35 18.78
CA LEU A 125 13.06 6.90 18.90
C LEU A 125 12.03 5.81 19.20
N LYS A 126 12.08 4.69 18.48
CA LYS A 126 11.20 3.54 18.74
C LYS A 126 11.41 2.99 20.15
N THR A 127 12.67 2.80 20.55
CA THR A 127 13.02 2.30 21.89
C THR A 127 12.52 3.23 22.98
N LEU A 128 12.67 4.54 22.82
CA LEU A 128 12.15 5.56 23.71
C LEU A 128 10.62 5.44 23.84
N ALA A 129 9.91 5.44 22.72
CA ALA A 129 8.45 5.39 22.67
C ALA A 129 7.87 4.11 23.30
N GLU A 130 8.51 2.95 23.07
CA GLU A 130 8.07 1.67 23.63
C GLU A 130 8.31 1.55 25.15
N LYS A 131 9.38 2.17 25.67
CA LYS A 131 9.77 2.08 27.08
C LYS A 131 9.15 3.15 27.98
N HIS A 132 8.84 4.32 27.44
CA HIS A 132 8.32 5.42 28.24
C HIS A 132 6.89 5.15 28.71
N PHE A 133 6.63 5.29 30.03
CA PHE A 133 5.36 4.93 30.68
C PHE A 133 4.15 5.78 30.22
N ALA A 134 4.39 7.05 29.88
CA ALA A 134 3.37 7.99 29.43
C ALA A 134 3.22 8.04 27.91
N VAL A 135 3.89 7.18 27.16
CA VAL A 135 3.88 7.18 25.68
C VAL A 135 3.29 5.88 25.16
N MET A 136 2.37 6.02 24.24
CA MET A 136 1.83 4.91 23.48
C MET A 136 2.52 4.84 22.12
N CYS A 137 2.84 3.64 21.66
CA CYS A 137 3.60 3.43 20.44
C CYS A 137 2.89 2.45 19.51
N ILE A 138 2.58 2.88 18.30
CA ILE A 138 1.88 2.09 17.28
C ILE A 138 2.75 2.00 16.05
N GLY A 139 3.15 0.78 15.69
CA GLY A 139 3.80 0.48 14.42
C GLY A 139 2.78 0.01 13.40
N LEU A 140 2.75 0.66 12.25
CA LEU A 140 1.96 0.29 11.10
C LEU A 140 2.88 -0.47 10.14
N TYR A 141 2.70 -1.77 10.07
CA TYR A 141 3.45 -2.64 9.16
C TYR A 141 2.65 -2.86 7.89
N ASP A 142 3.32 -3.28 6.81
CA ASP A 142 2.69 -3.51 5.49
C ASP A 142 1.78 -4.74 5.44
N ASP A 143 1.22 -5.12 6.57
CA ASP A 143 0.19 -6.15 6.60
C ASP A 143 -1.08 -5.61 5.92
N PRO A 144 -1.64 -6.36 4.96
CA PRO A 144 -2.91 -6.00 4.35
C PRO A 144 -4.01 -5.90 5.42
N PRO A 145 -5.03 -5.06 5.22
CA PRO A 145 -6.10 -4.89 6.19
C PRO A 145 -6.82 -6.22 6.45
N THR A 146 -7.15 -6.44 7.71
CA THR A 146 -7.91 -7.63 8.11
C THR A 146 -9.37 -7.52 7.65
N ARG A 147 -10.07 -8.65 7.65
CA ARG A 147 -11.51 -8.69 7.35
C ARG A 147 -12.31 -7.70 8.21
N GLU A 148 -12.02 -7.66 9.50
CA GLU A 148 -12.70 -6.76 10.46
C GLU A 148 -12.42 -5.29 10.17
N GLU A 149 -11.22 -4.96 9.66
CA GLU A 149 -10.87 -3.60 9.24
C GLU A 149 -11.66 -3.19 8.01
N ILE A 150 -11.78 -4.06 7.02
CA ILE A 150 -12.59 -3.82 5.81
C ILE A 150 -14.06 -3.68 6.18
N GLU A 151 -14.60 -4.56 7.01
CA GLU A 151 -15.99 -4.49 7.48
C GLU A 151 -16.27 -3.19 8.24
N ALA A 152 -15.35 -2.73 9.07
CA ALA A 152 -15.47 -1.47 9.80
C ALA A 152 -15.45 -0.24 8.86
N GLU A 153 -14.58 -0.23 7.85
CA GLU A 153 -14.54 0.85 6.85
C GLU A 153 -15.83 0.88 6.01
N LEU A 154 -16.30 -0.26 5.54
CA LEU A 154 -17.57 -0.35 4.77
C LEU A 154 -18.75 0.06 5.60
N THR A 155 -18.82 -0.34 6.87
CA THR A 155 -19.89 0.08 7.79
C THR A 155 -19.86 1.59 8.02
N ARG A 156 -18.67 2.19 8.16
CA ARG A 156 -18.50 3.65 8.28
C ARG A 156 -18.96 4.37 7.00
N ALA A 157 -18.74 3.76 5.85
CA ALA A 157 -19.18 4.27 4.55
C ALA A 157 -20.66 3.95 4.22
N GLY A 158 -21.42 3.33 5.15
CA GLY A 158 -22.84 3.04 5.01
C GLY A 158 -23.20 1.66 4.45
N LEU A 159 -22.22 0.79 4.19
CA LEU A 159 -22.43 -0.56 3.67
C LEU A 159 -22.19 -1.63 4.77
N SER A 160 -23.25 -2.07 5.42
CA SER A 160 -23.17 -2.92 6.61
C SER A 160 -23.22 -4.44 6.35
N LYS A 161 -23.61 -4.87 5.15
CA LYS A 161 -23.75 -6.29 4.81
C LYS A 161 -23.01 -6.61 3.52
N VAL A 162 -21.91 -7.33 3.63
CA VAL A 162 -21.09 -7.78 2.48
C VAL A 162 -21.09 -9.31 2.46
N PRO A 163 -21.53 -9.94 1.35
CA PRO A 163 -21.44 -11.38 1.18
C PRO A 163 -20.01 -11.91 1.28
N SER A 164 -19.85 -13.18 1.63
CA SER A 164 -18.54 -13.80 1.88
C SER A 164 -17.66 -13.85 0.63
N ASP A 165 -18.26 -14.02 -0.55
CA ASP A 165 -17.58 -14.03 -1.85
C ASP A 165 -17.08 -12.63 -2.22
N ALA A 166 -17.92 -11.60 -2.05
CA ALA A 166 -17.52 -10.21 -2.21
C ALA A 166 -16.42 -9.80 -1.21
N MET A 167 -16.49 -10.25 0.03
CA MET A 167 -15.44 -10.02 1.03
C MET A 167 -14.12 -10.69 0.64
N GLY A 168 -14.17 -11.89 0.06
CA GLY A 168 -12.98 -12.57 -0.49
C GLY A 168 -12.30 -11.74 -1.59
N GLU A 169 -13.09 -11.12 -2.48
CA GLU A 169 -12.57 -10.25 -3.53
C GLU A 169 -11.96 -8.96 -2.95
N LEU A 170 -12.60 -8.34 -1.96
CA LEU A 170 -12.06 -7.16 -1.26
C LEU A 170 -10.74 -7.46 -0.55
N LEU A 171 -10.62 -8.61 0.10
CA LEU A 171 -9.36 -9.07 0.71
C LEU A 171 -8.26 -9.29 -0.33
N THR A 172 -8.62 -9.76 -1.52
CA THR A 172 -7.66 -9.91 -2.62
C THR A 172 -7.23 -8.54 -3.15
N LEU A 173 -8.18 -7.64 -3.34
CA LEU A 173 -7.95 -6.28 -3.81
C LEU A 173 -7.10 -5.46 -2.81
N SER A 174 -7.30 -5.64 -1.50
CA SER A 174 -6.53 -4.95 -0.46
C SER A 174 -5.04 -5.31 -0.43
N ARG A 175 -4.67 -6.43 -1.04
CA ARG A 175 -3.26 -6.85 -1.19
C ARG A 175 -2.62 -6.35 -2.48
N ALA A 176 -3.44 -5.94 -3.43
CA ALA A 176 -3.02 -5.50 -4.75
C ALA A 176 -2.94 -3.98 -4.89
N LEU A 177 -3.61 -3.24 -4.02
CA LEU A 177 -3.68 -1.78 -4.04
C LEU A 177 -2.93 -1.16 -2.86
N ASP A 178 -2.42 0.05 -3.07
CA ASP A 178 -1.97 0.88 -1.96
C ASP A 178 -3.13 1.17 -0.99
N PRO A 179 -2.87 1.31 0.32
CA PRO A 179 -3.91 1.53 1.32
C PRO A 179 -4.82 2.73 1.05
N GLY A 180 -4.27 3.81 0.46
CA GLY A 180 -5.04 4.98 0.04
C GLY A 180 -6.01 4.67 -1.09
N ASP A 181 -5.54 4.02 -2.14
CA ASP A 181 -6.34 3.61 -3.30
C ASP A 181 -7.40 2.58 -2.91
N PHE A 182 -7.05 1.64 -2.03
CA PHE A 182 -8.01 0.67 -1.51
C PHE A 182 -9.14 1.35 -0.75
N ARG A 183 -8.83 2.33 0.12
CA ARG A 183 -9.83 3.09 0.85
C ARG A 183 -10.74 3.88 -0.08
N GLN A 184 -10.19 4.59 -1.06
CA GLN A 184 -10.98 5.31 -2.06
C GLN A 184 -11.89 4.34 -2.84
N THR A 185 -11.39 3.14 -3.13
CA THR A 185 -12.19 2.10 -3.78
C THR A 185 -13.34 1.63 -2.90
N LEU A 186 -13.13 1.45 -1.58
CA LEU A 186 -14.20 1.13 -0.64
C LEU A 186 -15.25 2.24 -0.56
N GLU A 187 -14.84 3.51 -0.51
CA GLU A 187 -15.74 4.66 -0.53
C GLU A 187 -16.55 4.71 -1.83
N LYS A 188 -15.91 4.47 -2.97
CA LYS A 188 -16.56 4.39 -4.28
C LYS A 188 -17.59 3.25 -4.36
N ILE A 189 -17.25 2.07 -3.83
CA ILE A 189 -18.16 0.91 -3.74
C ILE A 189 -19.36 1.26 -2.86
N ALA A 190 -19.15 1.88 -1.71
CA ALA A 190 -20.21 2.26 -0.80
C ALA A 190 -21.15 3.30 -1.43
N LEU A 191 -20.61 4.27 -2.17
CA LEU A 191 -21.41 5.25 -2.94
C LEU A 191 -22.19 4.57 -4.08
N TYR A 192 -21.59 3.64 -4.80
CA TYR A 192 -22.25 2.89 -5.86
C TYR A 192 -23.44 2.07 -5.32
N LYS A 193 -23.27 1.46 -4.15
CA LYS A 193 -24.33 0.67 -3.46
C LYS A 193 -25.25 1.52 -2.60
N PHE A 194 -25.12 2.85 -2.61
CA PHE A 194 -25.98 3.72 -1.81
C PHE A 194 -27.43 3.58 -2.23
N GLN A 195 -28.30 3.18 -1.30
CA GLN A 195 -29.72 2.88 -1.50
C GLN A 195 -30.03 1.69 -2.45
N ASP A 196 -29.04 0.90 -2.85
CA ASP A 196 -29.26 -0.32 -3.60
C ASP A 196 -29.49 -1.50 -2.63
N PRO A 197 -30.68 -2.16 -2.67
CA PRO A 197 -30.99 -3.29 -1.79
C PRO A 197 -30.28 -4.59 -2.20
N GLN A 198 -29.72 -4.64 -3.40
CA GLN A 198 -29.01 -5.83 -3.89
C GLN A 198 -27.69 -6.03 -3.17
N PRO A 199 -27.28 -7.27 -2.85
CA PRO A 199 -25.99 -7.53 -2.24
C PRO A 199 -24.85 -7.15 -3.19
N LEU A 200 -23.72 -6.71 -2.62
CA LEU A 200 -22.50 -6.44 -3.37
C LEU A 200 -21.97 -7.73 -4.00
N THR A 201 -21.62 -7.68 -5.28
CA THR A 201 -21.08 -8.81 -6.03
C THR A 201 -19.60 -8.66 -6.35
N PRO A 202 -18.83 -9.76 -6.52
CA PRO A 202 -17.44 -9.71 -6.99
C PRO A 202 -17.26 -8.99 -8.33
N ALA A 203 -18.24 -9.10 -9.23
CA ALA A 203 -18.21 -8.44 -10.53
C ALA A 203 -18.29 -6.91 -10.40
N GLU A 204 -19.13 -6.39 -9.52
CA GLU A 204 -19.22 -4.96 -9.22
C GLU A 204 -17.90 -4.44 -8.61
N ILE A 205 -17.29 -5.19 -7.69
CA ILE A 205 -15.99 -4.83 -7.11
C ILE A 205 -14.93 -4.74 -8.21
N ALA A 206 -14.86 -5.73 -9.09
CA ALA A 206 -13.91 -5.75 -10.19
C ALA A 206 -14.11 -4.57 -11.17
N ALA A 207 -15.37 -4.17 -11.43
CA ALA A 207 -15.69 -3.04 -12.30
C ALA A 207 -15.37 -1.68 -11.67
N LEU A 208 -15.41 -1.58 -10.34
CA LEU A 208 -15.16 -0.35 -9.59
C LEU A 208 -13.69 -0.20 -9.15
N ALA A 209 -12.95 -1.31 -9.09
CA ALA A 209 -11.52 -1.31 -8.77
C ALA A 209 -10.73 -0.46 -9.79
N PRO A 210 -9.74 0.31 -9.34
CA PRO A 210 -8.86 1.01 -10.27
C PRO A 210 -8.10 0.00 -11.13
N ALA A 211 -7.93 0.31 -12.41
CA ALA A 211 -7.03 -0.43 -13.28
C ALA A 211 -5.61 -0.14 -12.79
N THR A 212 -4.98 -1.10 -12.12
CA THR A 212 -3.58 -0.96 -11.73
C THR A 212 -2.69 -1.18 -12.96
N MET A 213 -1.58 -0.46 -13.04
CA MET A 213 -0.56 -0.68 -14.10
C MET A 213 -0.11 -2.15 -14.15
N GLU A 214 -0.12 -2.84 -13.02
CA GLU A 214 0.22 -4.25 -12.91
C GLU A 214 -0.84 -5.13 -13.57
N THR A 215 -2.14 -4.84 -13.39
CA THR A 215 -3.25 -5.57 -14.03
C THR A 215 -3.22 -5.40 -15.55
N GLU A 216 -2.92 -4.20 -16.05
CA GLU A 216 -2.83 -3.95 -17.49
C GLU A 216 -1.58 -4.57 -18.12
N ALA A 217 -0.45 -4.58 -17.39
CA ALA A 217 0.74 -5.31 -17.82
C ALA A 217 0.48 -6.82 -17.87
N GLU A 218 -0.30 -7.36 -16.93
CA GLU A 218 -0.76 -8.75 -16.95
C GLU A 218 -1.67 -9.04 -18.14
N GLU A 219 -2.60 -8.13 -18.47
CA GLU A 219 -3.46 -8.27 -19.66
C GLU A 219 -2.64 -8.33 -20.95
N LEU A 220 -1.59 -7.50 -21.07
CA LEU A 220 -0.64 -7.53 -22.19
C LEU A 220 0.05 -8.89 -22.30
N LEU A 221 0.57 -9.42 -21.19
CA LEU A 221 1.29 -10.68 -21.17
C LEU A 221 0.38 -11.88 -21.42
N ASP A 222 -0.85 -11.81 -20.93
CA ASP A 222 -1.88 -12.79 -21.24
C ASP A 222 -2.21 -12.80 -22.75
N ALA A 223 -2.37 -11.63 -23.36
CA ALA A 223 -2.59 -11.52 -24.80
C ALA A 223 -1.42 -12.13 -25.62
N VAL A 224 -0.18 -11.93 -25.15
CA VAL A 224 1.02 -12.53 -25.77
C VAL A 224 1.02 -14.05 -25.63
N ALA A 225 0.77 -14.56 -24.40
CA ALA A 225 0.76 -16.00 -24.12
C ALA A 225 -0.40 -16.73 -24.81
N GLU A 226 -1.51 -16.04 -25.07
CA GLU A 226 -2.69 -16.53 -25.78
C GLU A 226 -2.65 -16.24 -27.29
N LEU A 227 -1.52 -15.71 -27.79
CA LEU A 227 -1.27 -15.45 -29.23
C LEU A 227 -2.24 -14.42 -29.86
N GLN A 228 -2.78 -13.51 -29.06
CA GLN A 228 -3.72 -12.48 -29.47
C GLN A 228 -2.99 -11.26 -30.03
N MET A 229 -2.28 -11.42 -31.16
CA MET A 229 -1.40 -10.39 -31.74
C MET A 229 -2.09 -9.04 -31.98
N GLY A 230 -3.38 -9.04 -32.34
CA GLY A 230 -4.13 -7.80 -32.60
C GLY A 230 -4.34 -6.94 -31.35
N SER A 231 -4.29 -7.54 -30.15
CA SER A 231 -4.49 -6.84 -28.89
C SER A 231 -3.20 -6.23 -28.32
N ILE A 232 -2.02 -6.71 -28.74
CA ILE A 232 -0.72 -6.30 -28.19
C ILE A 232 -0.48 -4.80 -28.37
N GLY A 233 -0.59 -4.30 -29.60
CA GLY A 233 -0.33 -2.89 -29.91
C GLY A 233 -1.25 -1.91 -29.19
N PRO A 234 -2.58 -2.11 -29.20
CA PRO A 234 -3.50 -1.25 -28.44
C PRO A 234 -3.23 -1.20 -26.94
N ILE A 235 -2.99 -2.37 -26.29
CA ILE A 235 -2.67 -2.43 -24.85
C ILE A 235 -1.34 -1.74 -24.57
N LEU A 236 -0.33 -1.97 -25.41
CA LEU A 236 0.99 -1.37 -25.22
C LEU A 236 0.96 0.15 -25.33
N ARG A 237 0.21 0.72 -26.29
CA ARG A 237 0.03 2.19 -26.40
C ARG A 237 -0.68 2.77 -25.18
N ARG A 238 -1.64 2.05 -24.60
CA ARG A 238 -2.33 2.48 -23.38
C ARG A 238 -1.35 2.53 -22.20
N LEU A 239 -0.54 1.48 -22.02
CA LEU A 239 0.50 1.41 -20.97
C LEU A 239 1.58 2.50 -21.15
N GLU A 240 1.99 2.78 -22.38
CA GLU A 240 2.93 3.87 -22.69
C GLU A 240 2.33 5.24 -22.33
N GLY A 241 1.05 5.47 -22.65
CA GLY A 241 0.32 6.68 -22.29
C GLY A 241 0.16 6.88 -20.77
N GLN A 242 0.22 5.81 -20.00
CA GLN A 242 0.22 5.82 -18.53
C GLN A 242 1.63 5.98 -17.94
N GLY A 243 2.67 6.08 -18.76
CA GLY A 243 4.05 6.25 -18.33
C GLY A 243 4.75 4.95 -17.91
N VAL A 244 4.21 3.77 -18.26
CA VAL A 244 4.86 2.49 -17.95
C VAL A 244 6.13 2.33 -18.77
N LEU A 245 7.24 2.08 -18.09
CA LEU A 245 8.55 1.94 -18.74
C LEU A 245 8.69 0.57 -19.41
N PRO A 246 9.31 0.48 -20.60
CA PRO A 246 9.55 -0.79 -21.32
C PRO A 246 10.32 -1.82 -20.49
N VAL A 247 11.26 -1.38 -19.65
CA VAL A 247 12.02 -2.26 -18.73
C VAL A 247 11.09 -2.93 -17.73
N THR A 248 10.10 -2.21 -17.19
CA THR A 248 9.09 -2.76 -16.27
C THR A 248 8.27 -3.85 -16.94
N LEU A 249 7.84 -3.63 -18.19
CA LEU A 249 7.12 -4.63 -18.98
C LEU A 249 7.99 -5.85 -19.29
N CYS A 250 9.26 -5.65 -19.54
CA CYS A 250 10.21 -6.74 -19.79
C CYS A 250 10.39 -7.62 -18.55
N ILE A 251 10.54 -7.00 -17.36
CA ILE A 251 10.62 -7.72 -16.08
C ILE A 251 9.33 -8.50 -15.80
N ALA A 252 8.17 -7.89 -16.04
CA ALA A 252 6.89 -8.58 -15.89
C ALA A 252 6.77 -9.77 -16.87
N GLY A 253 7.24 -9.61 -18.10
CA GLY A 253 7.30 -10.68 -19.10
C GLY A 253 8.21 -11.84 -18.67
N LEU A 254 9.41 -11.54 -18.18
CA LEU A 254 10.32 -12.55 -17.63
C LEU A 254 9.65 -13.33 -16.50
N ARG A 255 8.99 -12.66 -15.57
CA ARG A 255 8.25 -13.29 -14.46
C ARG A 255 7.14 -14.22 -14.96
N HIS A 256 6.31 -13.74 -15.91
CA HIS A 256 5.21 -14.50 -16.48
C HIS A 256 5.70 -15.78 -17.16
N PHE A 257 6.67 -15.66 -18.08
CA PHE A 257 7.20 -16.82 -18.81
C PHE A 257 8.06 -17.75 -17.93
N THR A 258 8.72 -17.25 -16.87
CA THR A 258 9.37 -18.10 -15.86
C THR A 258 8.32 -18.92 -15.10
N THR A 259 7.19 -18.34 -14.74
CA THR A 259 6.08 -19.07 -14.11
C THR A 259 5.56 -20.17 -15.05
N LEU A 260 5.33 -19.86 -16.33
CA LEU A 260 4.92 -20.86 -17.33
C LEU A 260 5.96 -21.98 -17.48
N HIS A 261 7.26 -21.65 -17.44
CA HIS A 261 8.34 -22.63 -17.51
C HIS A 261 8.32 -23.57 -16.30
N LEU A 262 8.21 -23.04 -15.09
CA LEU A 262 8.08 -23.85 -13.90
C LEU A 262 6.86 -24.77 -13.94
N MET A 263 5.72 -24.27 -14.44
CA MET A 263 4.51 -25.09 -14.62
C MET A 263 4.69 -26.19 -15.66
N ALA A 264 5.40 -25.92 -16.75
CA ALA A 264 5.61 -26.88 -17.85
C ALA A 264 6.66 -27.95 -17.52
N THR A 265 7.59 -27.68 -16.60
CA THR A 265 8.73 -28.55 -16.28
C THR A 265 8.65 -29.22 -14.91
N ASP A 266 7.67 -28.85 -14.07
CA ASP A 266 7.57 -29.42 -12.71
C ASP A 266 7.19 -30.90 -12.76
N PRO A 267 7.97 -31.80 -12.11
CA PRO A 267 7.70 -33.25 -12.09
C PRO A 267 6.36 -33.61 -11.43
N GLU A 268 5.87 -32.78 -10.50
CA GLU A 268 4.60 -32.98 -9.81
C GLU A 268 3.41 -32.35 -10.53
N GLY A 269 3.67 -31.79 -11.73
CA GLY A 269 2.66 -31.23 -12.61
C GLY A 269 2.49 -29.72 -12.49
N PRO A 270 1.73 -29.10 -13.43
CA PRO A 270 1.62 -27.65 -13.55
C PRO A 270 1.08 -26.92 -12.31
N ALA A 271 0.23 -27.58 -11.53
CA ALA A 271 -0.32 -26.99 -10.31
C ALA A 271 0.74 -26.79 -9.22
N SER A 272 1.68 -27.74 -9.09
CA SER A 272 2.84 -27.65 -8.20
C SER A 272 3.80 -26.56 -8.66
N GLY A 273 4.10 -26.51 -9.97
CA GLY A 273 4.94 -25.45 -10.54
C GLY A 273 4.37 -24.06 -10.31
N PHE A 274 3.06 -23.88 -10.43
CA PHE A 274 2.40 -22.61 -10.11
C PHE A 274 2.53 -22.23 -8.64
N ALA A 275 2.36 -23.17 -7.73
CA ALA A 275 2.53 -22.94 -6.28
C ALA A 275 3.97 -22.55 -5.93
N LYS A 276 4.97 -23.22 -6.53
CA LYS A 276 6.40 -22.92 -6.38
C LYS A 276 6.76 -21.52 -6.92
N ALA A 277 6.09 -21.08 -7.99
CA ALA A 277 6.24 -19.73 -8.55
C ALA A 277 5.57 -18.64 -7.70
N ARG A 278 4.85 -18.98 -6.61
CA ARG A 278 4.06 -18.05 -5.79
C ARG A 278 3.07 -17.23 -6.60
N GLY A 279 2.46 -17.85 -7.63
CA GLY A 279 1.46 -17.20 -8.50
C GLY A 279 0.19 -16.82 -7.73
N PHE A 280 -0.46 -15.75 -8.14
CA PHE A 280 -1.75 -15.35 -7.57
C PHE A 280 -2.84 -16.36 -7.92
N PHE A 281 -3.55 -16.86 -6.93
CA PHE A 281 -4.57 -17.92 -7.10
C PHE A 281 -5.62 -17.59 -8.17
N LYS A 282 -6.04 -16.34 -8.28
CA LYS A 282 -7.02 -15.83 -9.27
C LYS A 282 -6.59 -16.08 -10.72
N ARG A 283 -5.28 -16.12 -11.00
CA ARG A 283 -4.72 -16.35 -12.34
C ARG A 283 -4.45 -17.82 -12.67
N ARG A 284 -4.61 -18.71 -11.67
CA ARG A 284 -4.22 -20.12 -11.78
C ARG A 284 -4.83 -20.80 -13.00
N ASP A 285 -6.14 -20.71 -13.18
CA ASP A 285 -6.84 -21.42 -14.25
C ASP A 285 -6.45 -20.90 -15.64
N ARG A 286 -6.21 -19.59 -15.77
CA ARG A 286 -5.72 -18.97 -17.00
C ARG A 286 -4.29 -19.40 -17.30
N MET A 287 -3.40 -19.31 -16.31
CA MET A 287 -2.02 -19.77 -16.43
C MET A 287 -1.91 -21.27 -16.72
N MET A 288 -2.79 -22.10 -16.17
CA MET A 288 -2.88 -23.54 -16.50
C MET A 288 -3.20 -23.77 -17.97
N LYS A 289 -4.15 -23.03 -18.54
CA LYS A 289 -4.48 -23.09 -19.97
C LYS A 289 -3.30 -22.65 -20.83
N GLN A 290 -2.66 -21.55 -20.47
CA GLN A 290 -1.47 -21.03 -21.16
C GLN A 290 -0.34 -22.05 -21.12
N ALA A 291 0.02 -22.60 -19.95
CA ALA A 291 1.07 -23.61 -19.82
C ALA A 291 0.79 -24.85 -20.68
N GLY A 292 -0.46 -25.29 -20.79
CA GLY A 292 -0.85 -26.40 -21.65
C GLY A 292 -0.74 -26.11 -23.16
N SER A 293 -0.71 -24.84 -23.56
CA SER A 293 -0.59 -24.43 -24.96
C SER A 293 0.84 -24.21 -25.44
N TRP A 294 1.82 -24.18 -24.54
CA TRP A 294 3.22 -23.92 -24.82
C TRP A 294 4.10 -25.15 -24.54
N THR A 295 5.05 -25.45 -25.40
CA THR A 295 6.12 -26.41 -25.10
C THR A 295 7.24 -25.75 -24.31
N SER A 296 7.96 -26.51 -23.48
CA SER A 296 9.12 -25.98 -22.71
C SER A 296 10.12 -25.26 -23.60
N ARG A 297 10.42 -25.82 -24.79
CA ARG A 297 11.35 -25.21 -25.76
C ARG A 297 10.84 -23.85 -26.28
N GLN A 298 9.53 -23.69 -26.48
CA GLN A 298 8.97 -22.41 -26.90
C GLN A 298 9.04 -21.37 -25.78
N ILE A 299 8.81 -21.78 -24.54
CA ILE A 299 8.92 -20.91 -23.35
C ILE A 299 10.36 -20.47 -23.15
N GLU A 300 11.33 -21.40 -23.24
CA GLU A 300 12.77 -21.09 -23.16
C GLU A 300 13.20 -20.05 -24.20
N LYS A 301 12.68 -20.19 -25.42
CA LYS A 301 12.94 -19.23 -26.49
C LYS A 301 12.33 -17.86 -26.18
N ALA A 302 11.11 -17.82 -25.66
CA ALA A 302 10.48 -16.57 -25.22
C ALA A 302 11.30 -15.90 -24.12
N LEU A 303 11.79 -16.66 -23.14
CA LEU A 303 12.69 -16.18 -22.08
C LEU A 303 14.00 -15.62 -22.65
N SER A 304 14.63 -16.31 -23.62
CA SER A 304 15.85 -15.84 -24.28
C SER A 304 15.63 -14.49 -24.97
N LEU A 305 14.49 -14.35 -25.71
CA LEU A 305 14.13 -13.08 -26.36
C LEU A 305 13.92 -11.95 -25.36
N LEU A 306 13.28 -12.23 -24.22
CA LEU A 306 13.07 -11.25 -23.17
C LEU A 306 14.38 -10.83 -22.50
N VAL A 307 15.31 -11.76 -22.23
CA VAL A 307 16.63 -11.46 -21.68
C VAL A 307 17.42 -10.58 -22.65
N GLU A 308 17.47 -10.93 -23.95
CA GLU A 308 18.12 -10.11 -24.97
C GLU A 308 17.53 -8.70 -25.03
N THR A 309 16.20 -8.61 -24.88
CA THR A 309 15.49 -7.33 -24.85
C THR A 309 15.85 -6.52 -23.60
N ASP A 310 15.89 -7.12 -22.41
CA ASP A 310 16.30 -6.44 -21.19
C ASP A 310 17.71 -5.88 -21.28
N MET A 311 18.64 -6.67 -21.84
CA MET A 311 20.02 -6.20 -22.11
C MET A 311 20.03 -5.03 -23.10
N THR A 312 19.21 -5.07 -24.13
CA THR A 312 19.12 -3.99 -25.13
C THR A 312 18.53 -2.72 -24.52
N LEU A 313 17.48 -2.83 -23.72
CA LEU A 313 16.81 -1.71 -23.05
C LEU A 313 17.71 -1.02 -22.03
N ARG A 314 18.65 -1.75 -21.42
CA ARG A 314 19.63 -1.22 -20.45
C ARG A 314 20.94 -0.76 -21.10
N SER A 315 21.12 -1.00 -22.40
CA SER A 315 22.30 -0.58 -23.14
C SER A 315 22.22 0.88 -23.56
N THR A 316 23.29 1.40 -24.15
CA THR A 316 23.35 2.74 -24.77
C THR A 316 22.68 2.79 -26.16
N SER A 317 21.86 1.80 -26.51
CA SER A 317 21.14 1.75 -27.78
C SER A 317 20.21 2.96 -27.94
N ARG A 318 20.23 3.57 -29.14
CA ARG A 318 19.34 4.67 -29.51
C ARG A 318 17.99 4.19 -30.08
N ALA A 319 17.73 2.90 -30.11
CA ALA A 319 16.46 2.37 -30.59
C ALA A 319 15.30 2.82 -29.67
N PRO A 320 14.12 3.16 -30.22
CA PRO A 320 12.96 3.50 -29.41
C PRO A 320 12.59 2.31 -28.51
N ALA A 321 12.73 2.49 -27.21
CA ALA A 321 12.66 1.40 -26.23
C ALA A 321 11.30 0.67 -26.25
N MET A 322 10.18 1.40 -26.43
CA MET A 322 8.85 0.79 -26.52
C MET A 322 8.70 -0.03 -27.82
N ALA A 323 9.24 0.44 -28.94
CA ALA A 323 9.20 -0.31 -30.19
C ALA A 323 10.05 -1.61 -30.12
N VAL A 324 11.16 -1.58 -29.39
CA VAL A 324 11.97 -2.79 -29.12
C VAL A 324 11.14 -3.80 -28.34
N MET A 325 10.44 -3.34 -27.30
CA MET A 325 9.57 -4.20 -26.49
C MET A 325 8.41 -4.76 -27.32
N GLU A 326 7.71 -3.91 -28.08
CA GLU A 326 6.61 -4.34 -28.96
C GLU A 326 7.04 -5.43 -29.93
N ARG A 327 8.17 -5.22 -30.63
CA ARG A 327 8.72 -6.22 -31.55
C ARG A 327 8.99 -7.55 -30.86
N THR A 328 9.52 -7.52 -29.65
CA THR A 328 9.81 -8.74 -28.89
C THR A 328 8.53 -9.48 -28.53
N LEU A 329 7.51 -8.78 -28.02
CA LEU A 329 6.23 -9.38 -27.66
C LEU A 329 5.53 -9.99 -28.88
N ILE A 330 5.57 -9.32 -30.04
CA ILE A 330 5.02 -9.86 -31.29
C ILE A 330 5.78 -11.12 -31.75
N ARG A 331 7.12 -11.15 -31.64
CA ARG A 331 7.94 -12.33 -31.97
C ARG A 331 7.61 -13.52 -31.09
N ILE A 332 7.41 -13.27 -29.79
CA ILE A 332 6.99 -14.30 -28.83
C ILE A 332 5.60 -14.83 -29.21
N ALA A 333 4.62 -13.93 -29.45
CA ALA A 333 3.27 -14.32 -29.82
C ALA A 333 3.19 -15.07 -31.16
N ARG A 334 4.12 -14.80 -32.08
CA ARG A 334 4.25 -15.57 -33.36
C ARG A 334 4.91 -16.93 -33.18
N ARG A 335 5.48 -17.20 -31.99
CA ARG A 335 6.29 -18.42 -31.77
C ARG A 335 7.37 -18.56 -32.84
N GLU A 336 7.99 -17.42 -33.26
CA GLU A 336 9.03 -17.43 -34.28
C GLU A 336 10.12 -18.44 -33.95
N ARG A 337 10.50 -19.27 -34.94
CA ARG A 337 11.48 -20.37 -34.82
C ARG A 337 12.90 -19.87 -34.68
#